data_ff08caf9c8d1c1546bd305961d49ae11
#
_entry.id   ff08caf9c8d1c1546bd305961d49ae11
#
_cell.length_a   1.000
_cell.length_b   1.000
_cell.length_c   1.000
_cell.angle_alpha   90.00
_cell.angle_beta   90.00
_cell.angle_gamma   90.00
#
_symmetry.space_group_name_H-M   'P 1'
#
loop_
_entity.id
_entity.type
_entity.pdbx_description
1 polymer ?
#
loop_
_entity_poly.entity_id
_entity_poly.type
_entity_poly.pdbx_seq_one_letter_code
_entity_poly.pdbx_strand_id
1 'polypeptide(L)'
;MAAAETIETLQSLRDEGKVRFIGMSGTLPHLPEHIEMDVFDEFQIPYSALQPDHDALITRAAQAEAGVIIRGGTARGTASAERNFTVEPLSSSGASAQDRWATAHFDELLDGMSRHEFVLRFTISHPDVASTIVGTGNLEHLRDNIAIAARGPLPTDLYAEARSRLGLTPL
;
A
#
# COMPACT_ATOMS: atom_id res chain seq x y z
N MET A 1 26.37 -9.82 -8.64
CA MET A 1 27.41 -8.76 -8.79
C MET A 1 26.76 -7.37 -8.92
N ALA A 2 25.91 -7.10 -9.91
CA ALA A 2 25.33 -5.74 -10.07
C ALA A 2 24.52 -5.22 -8.87
N ALA A 3 23.75 -6.07 -8.18
CA ALA A 3 22.95 -5.64 -7.03
C ALA A 3 23.82 -5.24 -5.81
N ALA A 4 24.89 -5.98 -5.53
CA ALA A 4 25.80 -5.66 -4.42
C ALA A 4 26.52 -4.33 -4.67
N GLU A 5 27.01 -4.08 -5.87
CA GLU A 5 27.66 -2.86 -6.28
C GLU A 5 26.70 -1.63 -6.18
N THR A 6 25.43 -1.83 -6.50
CA THR A 6 24.40 -0.78 -6.35
C THR A 6 24.19 -0.41 -4.87
N ILE A 7 24.08 -1.40 -3.99
CA ILE A 7 23.92 -1.17 -2.54
C ILE A 7 25.14 -0.46 -1.97
N GLU A 8 26.35 -0.92 -2.28
CA GLU A 8 27.61 -0.28 -1.85
C GLU A 8 27.67 1.18 -2.29
N THR A 9 27.25 1.48 -3.53
CA THR A 9 27.19 2.84 -4.06
C THR A 9 26.19 3.72 -3.28
N LEU A 10 24.99 3.19 -2.99
CA LEU A 10 23.98 3.92 -2.21
C LEU A 10 24.47 4.20 -0.79
N GLN A 11 25.10 3.22 -0.15
CA GLN A 11 25.68 3.39 1.19
C GLN A 11 26.80 4.45 1.17
N SER A 12 27.68 4.45 0.17
CA SER A 12 28.70 5.48 -0.01
C SER A 12 28.10 6.88 -0.13
N LEU A 13 27.01 7.04 -0.90
CA LEU A 13 26.31 8.33 -1.03
C LEU A 13 25.69 8.79 0.30
N ARG A 14 25.21 7.87 1.13
CA ARG A 14 24.72 8.16 2.49
C ARG A 14 25.86 8.59 3.39
N ASP A 15 26.98 7.87 3.39
CA ASP A 15 28.16 8.14 4.21
C ASP A 15 28.82 9.48 3.82
N GLU A 16 28.75 9.87 2.56
CA GLU A 16 29.19 11.18 2.05
C GLU A 16 28.18 12.31 2.39
N GLY A 17 27.02 12.00 3.00
CA GLY A 17 25.98 12.97 3.35
C GLY A 17 25.18 13.50 2.16
N LYS A 18 25.27 12.88 0.98
CA LYS A 18 24.51 13.26 -0.23
C LYS A 18 23.05 12.86 -0.16
N VAL A 19 22.76 11.77 0.53
CA VAL A 19 21.41 11.31 0.88
C VAL A 19 21.35 11.02 2.37
N ARG A 20 20.17 11.13 2.97
CA ARG A 20 19.96 10.82 4.40
C ARG A 20 19.50 9.39 4.60
N PHE A 21 18.66 8.91 3.71
CA PHE A 21 18.02 7.60 3.78
C PHE A 21 18.10 6.91 2.43
N ILE A 22 18.12 5.59 2.45
CA ILE A 22 18.15 4.72 1.28
C ILE A 22 16.83 3.94 1.28
N GLY A 23 16.06 4.01 0.19
CA GLY A 23 14.80 3.31 0.08
C GLY A 23 14.75 2.33 -1.08
N MET A 24 13.82 1.37 -0.97
CA MET A 24 13.56 0.35 -1.98
C MET A 24 12.09 0.30 -2.37
N SER A 25 11.79 0.37 -3.67
CA SER A 25 10.46 0.06 -4.16
C SER A 25 10.40 -1.40 -4.57
N GLY A 26 9.70 -2.22 -3.80
CA GLY A 26 9.67 -3.67 -3.97
C GLY A 26 8.27 -4.26 -4.05
N THR A 27 8.20 -5.51 -4.50
CA THR A 27 6.99 -6.33 -4.54
C THR A 27 7.37 -7.80 -4.43
N LEU A 28 6.40 -8.66 -4.17
CA LEU A 28 6.61 -10.11 -4.27
C LEU A 28 7.09 -10.49 -5.69
N PRO A 29 7.93 -11.54 -5.80
CA PRO A 29 8.41 -12.40 -4.72
C PRO A 29 9.65 -11.89 -3.97
N HIS A 30 10.32 -10.83 -4.42
CA HIS A 30 11.65 -10.43 -3.94
C HIS A 30 11.65 -9.50 -2.71
N LEU A 31 10.51 -8.87 -2.39
CA LEU A 31 10.44 -7.94 -1.26
C LEU A 31 10.88 -8.55 0.08
N PRO A 32 10.55 -9.83 0.42
CA PRO A 32 11.04 -10.46 1.65
C PRO A 32 12.56 -10.47 1.78
N GLU A 33 13.25 -10.78 0.68
CA GLU A 33 14.72 -10.80 0.63
C GLU A 33 15.32 -9.41 0.83
N HIS A 34 14.68 -8.37 0.23
CA HIS A 34 15.13 -7.00 0.39
C HIS A 34 14.95 -6.49 1.84
N ILE A 35 13.90 -6.90 2.54
CA ILE A 35 13.71 -6.56 3.96
C ILE A 35 14.81 -7.22 4.81
N GLU A 36 15.17 -8.47 4.51
CA GLU A 36 16.22 -9.21 5.23
C GLU A 36 17.64 -8.65 5.03
N MET A 37 17.85 -7.84 3.98
CA MET A 37 19.17 -7.23 3.75
C MET A 37 19.59 -6.23 4.81
N ASP A 38 18.64 -5.66 5.57
CA ASP A 38 18.89 -4.70 6.66
C ASP A 38 19.75 -3.48 6.24
N VAL A 39 19.51 -2.99 5.02
CA VAL A 39 20.25 -1.85 4.44
C VAL A 39 19.36 -0.69 4.04
N PHE A 40 18.04 -0.91 4.01
CA PHE A 40 17.07 0.08 3.55
C PHE A 40 16.34 0.72 4.72
N ASP A 41 16.32 2.05 4.73
CA ASP A 41 15.63 2.85 5.74
C ASP A 41 14.13 2.98 5.45
N GLU A 42 13.70 2.73 4.18
CA GLU A 42 12.30 2.77 3.78
C GLU A 42 11.95 1.78 2.67
N PHE A 43 10.69 1.37 2.62
CA PHE A 43 10.15 0.56 1.54
C PHE A 43 8.89 1.19 0.93
N GLN A 44 8.84 1.26 -0.41
CA GLN A 44 7.62 1.54 -1.14
C GLN A 44 6.95 0.22 -1.52
N ILE A 45 5.80 -0.08 -0.90
CA ILE A 45 5.09 -1.36 -1.02
C ILE A 45 3.72 -1.11 -1.66
N PRO A 46 3.26 -1.94 -2.63
CA PRO A 46 1.88 -1.86 -3.12
C PRO A 46 0.93 -2.46 -2.07
N TYR A 47 -0.11 -1.69 -1.69
CA TYR A 47 -1.12 -2.16 -0.74
C TYR A 47 -2.42 -1.38 -0.86
N SER A 48 -3.53 -2.08 -0.73
CA SER A 48 -4.88 -1.54 -0.57
C SER A 48 -5.85 -2.67 -0.23
N ALA A 49 -7.11 -2.36 0.08
CA ALA A 49 -8.17 -3.35 0.23
C ALA A 49 -8.34 -4.27 -1.00
N LEU A 50 -7.93 -3.80 -2.18
CA LEU A 50 -7.98 -4.55 -3.44
C LEU A 50 -6.65 -5.25 -3.78
N GLN A 51 -5.59 -4.98 -3.04
CA GLN A 51 -4.26 -5.57 -3.16
C GLN A 51 -3.65 -5.83 -1.77
N PRO A 52 -4.19 -6.78 -1.00
CA PRO A 52 -3.75 -7.04 0.38
C PRO A 52 -2.51 -7.94 0.47
N ASP A 53 -2.01 -8.47 -0.65
CA ASP A 53 -0.99 -9.54 -0.69
C ASP A 53 0.30 -9.22 0.07
N HIS A 54 0.57 -7.93 0.33
CA HIS A 54 1.78 -7.46 1.02
C HIS A 54 1.55 -7.08 2.49
N ASP A 55 0.36 -7.32 3.05
CA ASP A 55 -0.02 -6.93 4.41
C ASP A 55 1.03 -7.35 5.47
N ALA A 56 1.36 -8.63 5.51
CA ALA A 56 2.36 -9.15 6.45
C ALA A 56 3.78 -8.57 6.22
N LEU A 57 4.11 -8.18 4.99
CA LEU A 57 5.41 -7.61 4.67
C LEU A 57 5.52 -6.14 5.11
N ILE A 58 4.40 -5.41 5.18
CA ILE A 58 4.34 -4.08 5.77
C ILE A 58 4.75 -4.15 7.25
N THR A 59 4.11 -5.03 8.02
CA THR A 59 4.46 -5.25 9.43
C THR A 59 5.92 -5.72 9.59
N ARG A 60 6.38 -6.62 8.71
CA ARG A 60 7.76 -7.09 8.76
C ARG A 60 8.78 -5.99 8.47
N ALA A 61 8.52 -5.10 7.51
CA ALA A 61 9.37 -3.95 7.24
C ALA A 61 9.42 -2.97 8.42
N ALA A 62 8.27 -2.70 9.05
CA ALA A 62 8.20 -1.87 10.25
C ALA A 62 8.94 -2.50 11.45
N GLN A 63 8.86 -3.82 11.63
CA GLN A 63 9.63 -4.55 12.65
C GLN A 63 11.14 -4.49 12.41
N ALA A 64 11.57 -4.32 11.16
CA ALA A 64 12.96 -4.05 10.78
C ALA A 64 13.30 -2.54 10.88
N GLU A 65 12.50 -1.75 11.59
CA GLU A 65 12.67 -0.31 11.80
C GLU A 65 12.66 0.54 10.50
N ALA A 66 12.19 -0.02 9.37
CA ALA A 66 12.08 0.69 8.12
C ALA A 66 10.73 1.42 8.00
N GLY A 67 10.74 2.63 7.45
CA GLY A 67 9.53 3.37 7.10
C GLY A 67 8.78 2.69 5.95
N VAL A 68 7.44 2.67 6.00
CA VAL A 68 6.63 2.08 4.95
C VAL A 68 5.78 3.14 4.25
N ILE A 69 6.03 3.29 2.95
CA ILE A 69 5.26 4.16 2.07
C ILE A 69 4.43 3.28 1.13
N ILE A 70 3.12 3.50 1.10
CA ILE A 70 2.26 2.73 0.21
C ILE A 70 2.18 3.40 -1.16
N ARG A 71 2.37 2.62 -2.22
CA ARG A 71 2.02 2.97 -3.58
C ARG A 71 0.77 2.21 -4.03
N GLY A 72 -0.05 2.85 -4.87
CA GLY A 72 -1.30 2.24 -5.32
C GLY A 72 -2.38 2.16 -4.25
N GLY A 73 -2.28 2.93 -3.17
CA GLY A 73 -3.22 2.93 -2.03
C GLY A 73 -4.67 3.28 -2.35
N THR A 74 -4.94 3.79 -3.55
CA THR A 74 -6.30 3.98 -4.10
C THR A 74 -6.66 2.93 -5.14
N ALA A 75 -5.90 1.83 -5.22
CA ALA A 75 -6.04 0.80 -6.26
C ALA A 75 -6.06 1.41 -7.69
N ARG A 76 -5.29 2.48 -7.91
CA ARG A 76 -5.23 3.25 -9.17
C ARG A 76 -6.59 3.76 -9.67
N GLY A 77 -7.54 3.99 -8.76
CA GLY A 77 -8.89 4.45 -9.08
C GLY A 77 -9.83 3.35 -9.58
N THR A 78 -9.44 2.06 -9.49
CA THR A 78 -10.29 0.94 -9.90
C THR A 78 -11.52 0.73 -9.01
N ALA A 79 -11.57 1.38 -7.85
CA ALA A 79 -12.75 1.39 -7.00
C ALA A 79 -13.93 2.19 -7.60
N SER A 80 -13.70 3.09 -8.56
CA SER A 80 -14.79 3.77 -9.27
C SER A 80 -15.30 2.85 -10.40
N ALA A 81 -16.61 2.55 -10.40
CA ALA A 81 -17.27 1.68 -11.36
C ALA A 81 -17.16 2.14 -12.84
N GLU A 82 -16.65 3.36 -13.09
CA GLU A 82 -16.61 4.00 -14.40
C GLU A 82 -15.30 3.79 -15.19
N ARG A 83 -14.29 3.19 -14.59
CA ARG A 83 -13.00 2.99 -15.25
C ARG A 83 -12.67 1.52 -15.44
N ASN A 84 -12.92 1.02 -16.64
CA ASN A 84 -12.32 -0.23 -17.14
C ASN A 84 -10.81 -0.03 -17.31
N PHE A 85 -10.06 -0.07 -16.21
CA PHE A 85 -8.61 -0.18 -16.29
C PHE A 85 -8.22 -1.65 -16.41
N THR A 86 -7.77 -2.03 -17.61
CA THR A 86 -6.90 -3.20 -17.79
C THR A 86 -5.55 -2.91 -17.15
N VAL A 87 -5.50 -2.95 -15.82
CA VAL A 87 -4.24 -2.96 -15.08
C VAL A 87 -3.87 -4.42 -14.95
N GLU A 88 -2.72 -4.81 -15.47
CA GLU A 88 -2.16 -6.13 -15.19
C GLU A 88 -2.21 -6.38 -13.68
N PRO A 89 -2.65 -7.58 -13.26
CA PRO A 89 -2.75 -7.89 -11.84
C PRO A 89 -1.35 -7.78 -11.22
N LEU A 90 -1.13 -6.77 -10.37
CA LEU A 90 0.02 -6.67 -9.48
C LEU A 90 -0.09 -7.66 -8.31
N SER A 91 -1.11 -8.51 -8.32
CA SER A 91 -1.41 -9.50 -7.31
C SER A 91 -0.95 -10.86 -7.77
N SER A 92 -0.29 -11.58 -6.90
CA SER A 92 0.12 -12.97 -7.12
C SER A 92 -1.06 -13.95 -7.23
N SER A 93 -2.26 -13.53 -6.83
CA SER A 93 -3.47 -14.37 -6.78
C SER A 93 -4.26 -14.44 -8.09
N GLY A 94 -3.92 -13.63 -9.09
CA GLY A 94 -4.64 -13.58 -10.37
C GLY A 94 -6.09 -13.06 -10.33
N ALA A 95 -6.64 -12.80 -9.14
CA ALA A 95 -7.99 -12.26 -8.98
C ALA A 95 -8.05 -10.78 -9.38
N SER A 96 -9.08 -10.38 -10.13
CA SER A 96 -9.27 -8.97 -10.46
C SER A 96 -9.67 -8.17 -9.20
N ALA A 97 -9.42 -6.86 -9.23
CA ALA A 97 -9.84 -5.95 -8.15
C ALA A 97 -11.37 -5.99 -7.94
N GLN A 98 -12.14 -6.15 -9.02
CA GLN A 98 -13.60 -6.26 -8.99
C GLN A 98 -14.06 -7.56 -8.35
N ASP A 99 -13.41 -8.69 -8.69
CA ASP A 99 -13.74 -9.99 -8.09
C ASP A 99 -13.45 -9.96 -6.59
N ARG A 100 -12.34 -9.36 -6.18
CA ARG A 100 -11.97 -9.22 -4.77
C ARG A 100 -12.96 -8.36 -3.99
N TRP A 101 -13.40 -7.23 -4.59
CA TRP A 101 -14.45 -6.38 -4.01
C TRP A 101 -15.74 -7.14 -3.77
N ALA A 102 -16.20 -7.88 -4.79
CA ALA A 102 -17.43 -8.67 -4.72
C ALA A 102 -17.32 -9.83 -3.72
N THR A 103 -16.20 -10.56 -3.75
CA THR A 103 -15.98 -11.70 -2.85
C THR A 103 -15.91 -11.28 -1.38
N ALA A 104 -15.32 -10.12 -1.10
CA ALA A 104 -15.25 -9.56 0.25
C ALA A 104 -16.56 -8.87 0.69
N HIS A 105 -17.56 -8.77 -0.17
CA HIS A 105 -18.83 -8.09 0.11
C HIS A 105 -18.64 -6.67 0.67
N PHE A 106 -17.67 -5.92 0.15
CA PHE A 106 -17.33 -4.60 0.69
C PHE A 106 -18.43 -3.55 0.54
N ASP A 107 -19.37 -3.73 -0.39
CA ASP A 107 -20.52 -2.82 -0.50
C ASP A 107 -21.36 -2.76 0.80
N GLU A 108 -21.37 -3.83 1.60
CA GLU A 108 -22.07 -3.89 2.89
C GLU A 108 -21.36 -3.06 3.98
N LEU A 109 -20.09 -2.75 3.79
CA LEU A 109 -19.25 -2.02 4.75
C LEU A 109 -19.16 -0.52 4.47
N LEU A 110 -19.78 -0.03 3.40
CA LEU A 110 -19.58 1.36 2.96
C LEU A 110 -20.21 2.39 3.89
N ASP A 111 -21.34 2.08 4.53
CA ASP A 111 -22.03 3.01 5.45
C ASP A 111 -22.09 4.45 4.92
N GLY A 112 -22.48 4.62 3.67
CA GLY A 112 -22.54 5.91 2.98
C GLY A 112 -21.22 6.44 2.41
N MET A 113 -20.10 5.77 2.63
CA MET A 113 -18.82 6.10 1.99
C MET A 113 -18.82 5.69 0.52
N SER A 114 -18.08 6.43 -0.31
CA SER A 114 -17.75 5.95 -1.65
C SER A 114 -16.74 4.77 -1.57
N ARG A 115 -16.73 3.91 -2.59
CA ARG A 115 -15.71 2.84 -2.70
C ARG A 115 -14.29 3.40 -2.67
N HIS A 116 -14.08 4.56 -3.29
CA HIS A 116 -12.77 5.24 -3.30
C HIS A 116 -12.36 5.68 -1.90
N GLU A 117 -13.28 6.28 -1.13
CA GLU A 117 -13.05 6.65 0.26
C GLU A 117 -12.70 5.43 1.12
N PHE A 118 -13.48 4.36 0.99
CA PHE A 118 -13.24 3.12 1.72
C PHE A 118 -11.84 2.57 1.46
N VAL A 119 -11.43 2.46 0.18
CA VAL A 119 -10.11 1.92 -0.19
C VAL A 119 -8.97 2.79 0.32
N LEU A 120 -9.07 4.12 0.21
CA LEU A 120 -8.03 5.02 0.69
C LEU A 120 -7.92 4.97 2.22
N ARG A 121 -9.05 5.02 2.92
CA ARG A 121 -9.08 4.96 4.39
C ARG A 121 -8.65 3.59 4.91
N PHE A 122 -9.01 2.50 4.24
CA PHE A 122 -8.47 1.16 4.54
C PHE A 122 -6.93 1.16 4.49
N THR A 123 -6.36 1.73 3.43
CA THR A 123 -4.91 1.78 3.25
C THR A 123 -4.20 2.53 4.39
N ILE A 124 -4.72 3.69 4.80
CA ILE A 124 -4.13 4.48 5.90
C ILE A 124 -4.53 3.97 7.30
N SER A 125 -5.36 2.93 7.38
CA SER A 125 -5.72 2.29 8.66
C SER A 125 -4.67 1.28 9.14
N HIS A 126 -3.76 0.85 8.27
CA HIS A 126 -2.71 -0.08 8.70
C HIS A 126 -1.72 0.63 9.62
N PRO A 127 -1.51 0.16 10.86
CA PRO A 127 -0.73 0.89 11.88
C PRO A 127 0.74 1.12 11.48
N ASP A 128 1.29 0.23 10.67
CA ASP A 128 2.69 0.28 10.26
C ASP A 128 2.90 1.08 8.94
N VAL A 129 1.83 1.67 8.39
CA VAL A 129 1.93 2.54 7.21
C VAL A 129 2.22 3.97 7.64
N ALA A 130 3.39 4.48 7.26
CA ALA A 130 3.78 5.85 7.54
C ALA A 130 3.13 6.86 6.58
N SER A 131 2.95 6.49 5.32
CA SER A 131 2.38 7.38 4.28
C SER A 131 1.87 6.60 3.09
N THR A 132 1.04 7.25 2.26
CA THR A 132 0.61 6.69 0.96
C THR A 132 0.76 7.71 -0.16
N ILE A 133 1.20 7.25 -1.31
CA ILE A 133 1.31 8.07 -2.51
C ILE A 133 0.02 7.96 -3.32
N VAL A 134 -0.57 9.10 -3.61
CA VAL A 134 -1.74 9.21 -4.48
C VAL A 134 -1.42 10.11 -5.66
N GLY A 135 -1.36 9.54 -6.86
CA GLY A 135 -1.10 10.28 -8.10
C GLY A 135 -2.38 10.59 -8.85
N THR A 136 -2.58 11.85 -9.25
CA THR A 136 -3.67 12.27 -10.13
C THR A 136 -3.29 13.49 -10.96
N GLY A 137 -3.77 13.55 -12.20
CA GLY A 137 -3.70 14.75 -13.05
C GLY A 137 -4.94 15.65 -12.93
N ASN A 138 -5.94 15.26 -12.12
CA ASN A 138 -7.16 16.01 -11.93
C ASN A 138 -7.16 16.70 -10.55
N LEU A 139 -7.30 18.02 -10.54
CA LEU A 139 -7.29 18.84 -9.32
C LEU A 139 -8.46 18.52 -8.37
N GLU A 140 -9.63 18.16 -8.90
CA GLU A 140 -10.78 17.78 -8.08
C GLU A 140 -10.51 16.45 -7.36
N HIS A 141 -9.97 15.47 -8.06
CA HIS A 141 -9.56 14.19 -7.43
C HIS A 141 -8.48 14.41 -6.36
N LEU A 142 -7.57 15.37 -6.55
CA LEU A 142 -6.58 15.71 -5.52
C LEU A 142 -7.26 16.27 -4.27
N ARG A 143 -8.21 17.20 -4.44
CA ARG A 143 -8.97 17.77 -3.33
C ARG A 143 -9.77 16.70 -2.58
N ASP A 144 -10.41 15.80 -3.32
CA ASP A 144 -11.16 14.68 -2.73
C ASP A 144 -10.24 13.75 -1.93
N ASN A 145 -9.09 13.38 -2.48
CA ASN A 145 -8.11 12.56 -1.78
C ASN A 145 -7.63 13.21 -0.48
N ILE A 146 -7.36 14.51 -0.49
CA ILE A 146 -6.98 15.27 0.71
C ILE A 146 -8.13 15.29 1.73
N ALA A 147 -9.36 15.56 1.27
CA ALA A 147 -10.53 15.59 2.14
C ALA A 147 -10.81 14.22 2.77
N ILE A 148 -10.65 13.13 2.01
CA ILE A 148 -10.79 11.77 2.50
C ILE A 148 -9.70 11.44 3.53
N ALA A 149 -8.44 11.74 3.22
CA ALA A 149 -7.33 11.50 4.13
C ALA A 149 -7.47 12.28 5.45
N ALA A 150 -8.02 13.51 5.40
CA ALA A 150 -8.30 14.33 6.59
C ALA A 150 -9.38 13.74 7.52
N ARG A 151 -10.22 12.81 7.03
CA ARG A 151 -11.16 12.05 7.87
C ARG A 151 -10.47 10.97 8.70
N GLY A 152 -9.21 10.67 8.40
CA GLY A 152 -8.41 9.67 9.09
C GLY A 152 -8.75 8.22 8.69
N PRO A 153 -8.21 7.24 9.43
CA PRO A 153 -8.42 5.82 9.17
C PRO A 153 -9.89 5.42 9.31
N LEU A 154 -10.22 4.20 8.87
CA LEU A 154 -11.52 3.60 9.15
C LEU A 154 -11.71 3.43 10.67
N PRO A 155 -12.96 3.41 11.18
CA PRO A 155 -13.24 2.93 12.53
C PRO A 155 -12.60 1.55 12.76
N THR A 156 -12.08 1.32 13.96
CA THR A 156 -11.29 0.11 14.28
C THR A 156 -12.06 -1.19 14.02
N ASP A 157 -13.34 -1.23 14.37
CA ASP A 157 -14.23 -2.36 14.16
C ASP A 157 -14.48 -2.61 12.67
N LEU A 158 -14.71 -1.53 11.90
CA LEU A 158 -14.90 -1.61 10.45
C LEU A 158 -13.63 -2.08 9.73
N TYR A 159 -12.46 -1.59 10.16
CA TYR A 159 -11.18 -2.03 9.61
C TYR A 159 -10.90 -3.50 9.92
N ALA A 160 -11.17 -3.94 11.16
CA ALA A 160 -11.02 -5.33 11.56
C ALA A 160 -11.94 -6.27 10.76
N GLU A 161 -13.21 -5.88 10.55
CA GLU A 161 -14.14 -6.63 9.73
C GLU A 161 -13.68 -6.71 8.26
N ALA A 162 -13.23 -5.58 7.69
CA ALA A 162 -12.71 -5.57 6.32
C ALA A 162 -11.50 -6.48 6.16
N ARG A 163 -10.59 -6.50 7.13
CA ARG A 163 -9.43 -7.42 7.16
C ARG A 163 -9.86 -8.88 7.24
N SER A 164 -10.83 -9.18 8.11
CA SER A 164 -11.39 -10.53 8.26
C SER A 164 -11.95 -11.07 6.95
N ARG A 165 -12.70 -10.24 6.21
CA ARG A 165 -13.27 -10.61 4.89
C ARG A 165 -12.20 -10.84 3.81
N LEU A 166 -11.02 -10.26 3.97
CA LEU A 166 -9.86 -10.50 3.12
C LEU A 166 -9.03 -11.71 3.57
N GLY A 167 -9.36 -12.35 4.69
CA GLY A 167 -8.58 -13.44 5.27
C GLY A 167 -7.24 -12.99 5.85
N LEU A 168 -7.11 -11.70 6.20
CA LEU A 168 -5.90 -11.15 6.81
C LEU A 168 -5.87 -11.45 8.32
N THR A 169 -4.67 -11.66 8.86
CA THR A 169 -4.47 -11.84 10.30
C THR A 169 -4.86 -10.57 11.06
N PRO A 170 -5.49 -10.67 12.25
CA PRO A 170 -5.69 -9.51 13.12
C PRO A 170 -4.35 -8.80 13.44
N LEU A 171 -4.38 -7.48 13.52
CA LEU A 171 -3.23 -6.64 13.90
C LEU A 171 -3.24 -6.37 15.39
#